data_3b35042d617b506de20444c76ab3b7a2
#
_entry.id   3b35042d617b506de20444c76ab3b7a2
#
_cell.length_a   1.000
_cell.length_b   1.000
_cell.length_c   1.000
_cell.angle_alpha   90.00
_cell.angle_beta   90.00
_cell.angle_gamma   90.00
#
_symmetry.space_group_name_H-M   'P 1'
#
loop_
_entity.id
_entity.type
_entity.pdbx_description
1 polymer ?
#
loop_
_entity_poly.entity_id
_entity_poly.type
_entity_poly.pdbx_seq_one_letter_code
_entity_poly.pdbx_strand_id
1 'polypeptide(L)'
;ARSMYEPFNRIKFAQFASYYDQMRAGVKYFVEQKDKKSVCAMYQHTDFGRDVYSGAVDQVKAMNMTIVAETSHKPTDTDFSASLARLRNARCDLIAVGTIVRDTDMILSTAKKMGWDVTFLGQFASYDTGVAEAPGDIGEGFYSMSPSLIAYPDDPRASVQEFSRAYKSRFGINPNFMGEMGYAAAQVVILALDRAERELTLEKFLAAMEGIQGYRDIFGSPPITMSPTDHHWLDPGMASGGKEWPLGAGGRWMALGRARLASRAGPPQRPP
;
A
#
# COMPACT_ATOMS: atom_id res chain seq x y z
N ALA A 1 -1.34 -10.30 4.15
CA ALA A 1 -2.33 -11.27 3.66
C ALA A 1 -3.33 -11.61 4.78
N ARG A 2 -4.55 -11.98 4.43
CA ARG A 2 -5.61 -12.38 5.38
C ARG A 2 -5.18 -13.50 6.34
N SER A 3 -4.31 -14.39 5.90
CA SER A 3 -3.74 -15.46 6.75
C SER A 3 -3.03 -14.96 8.02
N MET A 4 -2.72 -13.67 8.13
CA MET A 4 -2.17 -13.06 9.34
C MET A 4 -3.21 -12.93 10.46
N TYR A 5 -4.51 -12.95 10.14
CA TYR A 5 -5.58 -12.77 11.11
C TYR A 5 -6.76 -13.72 10.92
N GLU A 6 -6.87 -14.41 9.79
CA GLU A 6 -7.88 -15.45 9.53
C GLU A 6 -7.22 -16.84 9.42
N PRO A 7 -7.64 -17.84 10.20
CA PRO A 7 -8.54 -17.70 11.35
C PRO A 7 -7.90 -16.91 12.49
N PHE A 8 -8.74 -16.29 13.34
CA PHE A 8 -8.25 -15.54 14.49
C PHE A 8 -7.31 -16.38 15.36
N ASN A 9 -6.20 -15.77 15.76
CA ASN A 9 -5.24 -16.35 16.69
C ASN A 9 -4.73 -15.25 17.60
N ARG A 10 -4.84 -15.47 18.92
CA ARG A 10 -4.54 -14.48 19.94
C ARG A 10 -3.08 -13.97 19.94
N ILE A 11 -2.15 -14.72 19.36
CA ILE A 11 -0.74 -14.29 19.25
C ILE A 11 -0.40 -13.64 17.89
N LYS A 12 -1.38 -13.48 17.01
CA LYS A 12 -1.17 -12.82 15.70
C LYS A 12 -1.75 -11.42 15.71
N PHE A 13 -0.95 -10.46 15.31
CA PHE A 13 -1.34 -9.05 15.16
C PHE A 13 -1.05 -8.61 13.73
N ALA A 14 -2.03 -8.01 13.08
CA ALA A 14 -1.91 -7.57 11.69
C ALA A 14 -1.70 -6.05 11.64
N GLN A 15 -0.51 -5.62 11.24
CA GLN A 15 -0.10 -4.22 11.23
C GLN A 15 -0.95 -3.35 10.30
N PHE A 16 -1.44 -3.88 9.17
CA PHE A 16 -2.18 -3.13 8.18
C PHE A 16 -3.38 -3.91 7.65
N ALA A 17 -4.29 -3.20 6.98
CA ALA A 17 -5.31 -3.83 6.17
C ALA A 17 -4.67 -4.83 5.20
N SER A 18 -5.32 -5.97 5.00
CA SER A 18 -4.81 -6.99 4.10
C SER A 18 -4.72 -6.49 2.66
N TYR A 19 -3.95 -7.15 1.84
CA TYR A 19 -3.93 -6.88 0.40
C TYR A 19 -5.32 -7.01 -0.23
N TYR A 20 -6.09 -7.97 0.26
CA TYR A 20 -7.48 -8.18 -0.12
C TYR A 20 -8.33 -6.93 0.15
N ASP A 21 -8.27 -6.38 1.36
CA ASP A 21 -9.06 -5.21 1.75
C ASP A 21 -8.59 -3.95 1.01
N GLN A 22 -7.27 -3.76 0.87
CA GLN A 22 -6.71 -2.67 0.09
C GLN A 22 -7.20 -2.70 -1.36
N MET A 23 -7.18 -3.87 -1.99
CA MET A 23 -7.60 -4.00 -3.38
C MET A 23 -9.10 -3.79 -3.53
N ARG A 24 -9.93 -4.27 -2.58
CA ARG A 24 -11.36 -3.97 -2.58
C ARG A 24 -11.64 -2.48 -2.54
N ALA A 25 -11.00 -1.77 -1.61
CA ALA A 25 -11.16 -0.33 -1.48
C ALA A 25 -10.71 0.43 -2.74
N GLY A 26 -9.55 0.07 -3.29
CA GLY A 26 -9.01 0.69 -4.48
C GLY A 26 -9.87 0.46 -5.72
N VAL A 27 -10.31 -0.77 -5.98
CA VAL A 27 -11.20 -1.09 -7.11
C VAL A 27 -12.52 -0.34 -6.98
N LYS A 28 -13.14 -0.32 -5.78
CA LYS A 28 -14.36 0.46 -5.53
C LYS A 28 -14.17 1.92 -5.90
N TYR A 29 -13.10 2.55 -5.42
CA TYR A 29 -12.81 3.95 -5.72
C TYR A 29 -12.66 4.22 -7.22
N PHE A 30 -11.90 3.39 -7.94
CA PHE A 30 -11.67 3.61 -9.37
C PHE A 30 -12.95 3.42 -10.20
N VAL A 31 -13.79 2.45 -9.85
CA VAL A 31 -15.07 2.23 -10.53
C VAL A 31 -16.04 3.37 -10.24
N GLU A 32 -16.22 3.77 -8.97
CA GLU A 32 -17.22 4.77 -8.57
C GLU A 32 -16.77 6.21 -8.84
N GLN A 33 -15.49 6.52 -8.63
CA GLN A 33 -14.99 7.91 -8.64
C GLN A 33 -14.17 8.26 -9.89
N LYS A 34 -13.71 7.26 -10.65
CA LYS A 34 -12.88 7.43 -11.85
C LYS A 34 -13.51 6.80 -13.09
N ASP A 35 -14.77 6.37 -12.99
CA ASP A 35 -15.58 5.79 -14.09
C ASP A 35 -14.90 4.63 -14.82
N LYS A 36 -14.09 3.82 -14.11
CA LYS A 36 -13.45 2.64 -14.67
C LYS A 36 -14.46 1.50 -14.79
N LYS A 37 -14.51 0.84 -15.95
CA LYS A 37 -15.56 -0.15 -16.28
C LYS A 37 -15.03 -1.53 -16.66
N SER A 38 -13.77 -1.60 -17.08
CA SER A 38 -13.13 -2.82 -17.57
C SER A 38 -11.98 -3.21 -16.65
N VAL A 39 -12.33 -3.75 -15.46
CA VAL A 39 -11.36 -4.16 -14.45
C VAL A 39 -10.72 -5.49 -14.81
N CYS A 40 -9.41 -5.52 -14.86
CA CYS A 40 -8.60 -6.70 -15.07
C CYS A 40 -7.64 -6.93 -13.92
N ALA A 41 -7.01 -8.11 -13.87
CA ALA A 41 -6.05 -8.44 -12.84
C ALA A 41 -4.75 -9.02 -13.42
N MET A 42 -3.63 -8.67 -12.80
CA MET A 42 -2.32 -9.26 -13.06
C MET A 42 -1.60 -9.48 -11.73
N TYR A 43 -1.26 -10.72 -11.41
CA TYR A 43 -0.78 -11.04 -10.08
C TYR A 43 0.30 -12.13 -10.07
N GLN A 44 1.17 -12.06 -9.07
CA GLN A 44 2.14 -13.10 -8.79
C GLN A 44 1.42 -14.36 -8.29
N HIS A 45 1.77 -15.53 -8.81
CA HIS A 45 1.15 -16.81 -8.45
C HIS A 45 1.68 -17.31 -7.08
N THR A 46 1.33 -16.56 -6.03
CA THR A 46 1.66 -16.81 -4.63
C THR A 46 0.44 -16.50 -3.78
N ASP A 47 0.45 -16.84 -2.49
CA ASP A 47 -0.63 -16.48 -1.56
C ASP A 47 -0.84 -14.97 -1.48
N PHE A 48 0.25 -14.19 -1.55
CA PHE A 48 0.20 -12.74 -1.64
C PHE A 48 -0.58 -12.25 -2.87
N GLY A 49 -0.18 -12.69 -4.07
CA GLY A 49 -0.84 -12.24 -5.29
C GLY A 49 -2.29 -12.72 -5.40
N ARG A 50 -2.59 -13.91 -4.86
CA ARG A 50 -3.97 -14.42 -4.78
C ARG A 50 -4.84 -13.62 -3.82
N ASP A 51 -4.28 -13.11 -2.72
CA ASP A 51 -5.01 -12.23 -1.79
C ASP A 51 -5.45 -10.94 -2.49
N VAL A 52 -4.54 -10.32 -3.28
CA VAL A 52 -4.84 -9.16 -4.14
C VAL A 52 -5.92 -9.48 -5.19
N TYR A 53 -5.73 -10.59 -5.92
CA TYR A 53 -6.67 -11.03 -6.95
C TYR A 53 -8.08 -11.27 -6.38
N SER A 54 -8.17 -11.98 -5.26
CA SER A 54 -9.45 -12.26 -4.61
C SER A 54 -10.17 -10.98 -4.17
N GLY A 55 -9.41 -9.98 -3.68
CA GLY A 55 -9.96 -8.67 -3.34
C GLY A 55 -10.57 -7.96 -4.54
N ALA A 56 -9.88 -7.98 -5.69
CA ALA A 56 -10.41 -7.41 -6.93
C ALA A 56 -11.67 -8.14 -7.41
N VAL A 57 -11.65 -9.48 -7.45
CA VAL A 57 -12.79 -10.32 -7.86
C VAL A 57 -14.02 -10.06 -7.00
N ASP A 58 -13.87 -10.13 -5.69
CA ASP A 58 -15.00 -9.96 -4.77
C ASP A 58 -15.56 -8.54 -4.82
N GLN A 59 -14.71 -7.53 -5.06
CA GLN A 59 -15.18 -6.16 -5.17
C GLN A 59 -15.96 -5.91 -6.46
N VAL A 60 -15.45 -6.34 -7.63
CA VAL A 60 -16.20 -6.17 -8.88
C VAL A 60 -17.51 -6.95 -8.82
N LYS A 61 -17.52 -8.15 -8.22
CA LYS A 61 -18.74 -8.93 -8.00
C LYS A 61 -19.75 -8.21 -7.10
N ALA A 62 -19.31 -7.57 -6.02
CA ALA A 62 -20.17 -6.78 -5.15
C ALA A 62 -20.78 -5.56 -5.87
N MET A 63 -20.18 -5.14 -6.99
CA MET A 63 -20.67 -4.04 -7.85
C MET A 63 -21.40 -4.55 -9.11
N ASN A 64 -21.80 -5.83 -9.12
CA ASN A 64 -22.46 -6.49 -10.28
C ASN A 64 -21.60 -6.45 -11.56
N MET A 65 -20.29 -6.48 -11.41
CA MET A 65 -19.30 -6.54 -12.49
C MET A 65 -18.50 -7.85 -12.42
N THR A 66 -17.66 -8.10 -13.42
CA THR A 66 -16.74 -9.25 -13.45
C THR A 66 -15.34 -8.79 -13.84
N ILE A 67 -14.32 -9.56 -13.46
CA ILE A 67 -12.98 -9.38 -14.02
C ILE A 67 -13.03 -9.73 -15.51
N VAL A 68 -12.63 -8.78 -16.37
CA VAL A 68 -12.70 -8.91 -17.85
C VAL A 68 -11.62 -9.86 -18.36
N ALA A 69 -10.42 -9.76 -17.80
CA ALA A 69 -9.29 -10.63 -18.10
C ALA A 69 -8.33 -10.71 -16.92
N GLU A 70 -7.63 -11.84 -16.83
CA GLU A 70 -6.61 -12.04 -15.80
C GLU A 70 -5.35 -12.67 -16.37
N THR A 71 -4.21 -12.37 -15.76
CA THR A 71 -2.94 -13.04 -15.99
C THR A 71 -2.22 -13.26 -14.68
N SER A 72 -1.45 -14.34 -14.58
CA SER A 72 -0.58 -14.60 -13.45
C SER A 72 0.83 -14.91 -13.91
N HIS A 73 1.80 -14.69 -13.03
CA HIS A 73 3.21 -14.93 -13.29
C HIS A 73 3.89 -15.55 -12.07
N LYS A 74 5.02 -16.19 -12.29
CA LYS A 74 5.88 -16.72 -11.22
C LYS A 74 6.76 -15.60 -10.65
N PRO A 75 7.24 -15.72 -9.38
CA PRO A 75 8.19 -14.76 -8.80
C PRO A 75 9.50 -14.61 -9.59
N THR A 76 9.82 -15.59 -10.40
CA THR A 76 11.05 -15.62 -11.22
C THR A 76 10.89 -15.05 -12.62
N ASP A 77 9.66 -14.76 -13.04
CA ASP A 77 9.40 -14.24 -14.39
C ASP A 77 9.96 -12.81 -14.54
N THR A 78 10.46 -12.55 -15.74
CA THR A 78 11.09 -11.27 -16.09
C THR A 78 10.56 -10.66 -17.39
N ASP A 79 9.65 -11.33 -18.06
CA ASP A 79 8.96 -10.81 -19.25
C ASP A 79 7.44 -10.83 -19.05
N PHE A 80 6.85 -9.67 -19.16
CA PHE A 80 5.41 -9.45 -18.97
C PHE A 80 4.69 -9.06 -20.26
N SER A 81 5.38 -9.05 -21.40
CA SER A 81 4.88 -8.56 -22.67
C SER A 81 3.62 -9.29 -23.14
N ALA A 82 3.62 -10.63 -23.08
CA ALA A 82 2.46 -11.45 -23.48
C ALA A 82 1.26 -11.23 -22.55
N SER A 83 1.48 -11.11 -21.25
CA SER A 83 0.45 -10.82 -20.24
C SER A 83 -0.19 -9.46 -20.51
N LEU A 84 0.61 -8.43 -20.71
CA LEU A 84 0.13 -7.08 -21.00
C LEU A 84 -0.59 -7.00 -22.35
N ALA A 85 -0.10 -7.68 -23.38
CA ALA A 85 -0.78 -7.76 -24.68
C ALA A 85 -2.17 -8.39 -24.55
N ARG A 86 -2.31 -9.47 -23.76
CA ARG A 86 -3.61 -10.10 -23.46
C ARG A 86 -4.57 -9.12 -22.79
N LEU A 87 -4.12 -8.40 -21.75
CA LEU A 87 -4.96 -7.44 -21.03
C LEU A 87 -5.34 -6.24 -21.91
N ARG A 88 -4.43 -5.78 -22.76
CA ARG A 88 -4.70 -4.71 -23.74
C ARG A 88 -5.75 -5.14 -24.77
N ASN A 89 -5.63 -6.36 -25.31
CA ASN A 89 -6.60 -6.92 -26.26
C ASN A 89 -7.99 -7.09 -25.63
N ALA A 90 -8.06 -7.35 -24.34
CA ALA A 90 -9.30 -7.39 -23.56
C ALA A 90 -9.88 -6.00 -23.26
N ARG A 91 -9.21 -4.92 -23.68
CA ARG A 91 -9.61 -3.52 -23.47
C ARG A 91 -9.76 -3.16 -21.99
N CYS A 92 -8.84 -3.63 -21.17
CA CYS A 92 -8.79 -3.25 -19.76
C CYS A 92 -8.54 -1.75 -19.62
N ASP A 93 -9.26 -1.07 -18.71
CA ASP A 93 -9.07 0.34 -18.36
C ASP A 93 -8.55 0.53 -16.92
N LEU A 94 -8.65 -0.52 -16.10
CA LEU A 94 -8.06 -0.62 -14.77
C LEU A 94 -7.44 -2.01 -14.59
N ILE A 95 -6.16 -2.07 -14.23
CA ILE A 95 -5.46 -3.31 -13.94
C ILE A 95 -5.10 -3.36 -12.45
N ALA A 96 -5.75 -4.25 -11.71
CA ALA A 96 -5.39 -4.59 -10.35
C ALA A 96 -4.11 -5.44 -10.36
N VAL A 97 -3.01 -4.91 -9.78
CA VAL A 97 -1.70 -5.59 -9.81
C VAL A 97 -1.33 -6.12 -8.43
N GLY A 98 -1.15 -7.44 -8.34
CA GLY A 98 -0.63 -8.15 -7.18
C GLY A 98 0.86 -8.44 -7.34
N THR A 99 1.69 -7.38 -7.33
CA THR A 99 3.11 -7.39 -7.65
C THR A 99 3.93 -6.68 -6.59
N ILE A 100 5.22 -7.04 -6.47
CA ILE A 100 6.22 -6.34 -5.67
C ILE A 100 6.89 -5.25 -6.52
N VAL A 101 7.72 -4.40 -5.92
CA VAL A 101 8.40 -3.26 -6.57
C VAL A 101 9.04 -3.65 -7.90
N ARG A 102 9.91 -4.69 -7.92
CA ARG A 102 10.60 -5.15 -9.14
C ARG A 102 9.63 -5.45 -10.30
N ASP A 103 8.62 -6.26 -10.03
CA ASP A 103 7.67 -6.68 -11.06
C ASP A 103 6.83 -5.48 -11.53
N THR A 104 6.48 -4.60 -10.60
CA THR A 104 5.73 -3.37 -10.91
C THR A 104 6.50 -2.49 -11.88
N ASP A 105 7.79 -2.22 -11.62
CA ASP A 105 8.64 -1.43 -12.52
C ASP A 105 8.75 -2.04 -13.91
N MET A 106 8.90 -3.36 -13.99
CA MET A 106 8.98 -4.09 -15.26
C MET A 106 7.67 -4.02 -16.04
N ILE A 107 6.52 -4.17 -15.38
CA ILE A 107 5.19 -4.08 -15.96
C ILE A 107 4.94 -2.66 -16.50
N LEU A 108 5.19 -1.63 -15.68
CA LEU A 108 5.01 -0.24 -16.06
C LEU A 108 5.92 0.15 -17.23
N SER A 109 7.20 -0.24 -17.17
CA SER A 109 8.16 -0.01 -18.26
C SER A 109 7.72 -0.69 -19.56
N THR A 110 7.22 -1.93 -19.48
CA THR A 110 6.74 -2.66 -20.66
C THR A 110 5.48 -2.03 -21.24
N ALA A 111 4.50 -1.66 -20.40
CA ALA A 111 3.28 -0.98 -20.85
C ALA A 111 3.62 0.35 -21.56
N LYS A 112 4.57 1.11 -21.01
CA LYS A 112 5.06 2.35 -21.62
C LYS A 112 5.72 2.12 -22.98
N LYS A 113 6.59 1.11 -23.11
CA LYS A 113 7.20 0.70 -24.39
C LYS A 113 6.16 0.29 -25.42
N MET A 114 5.05 -0.32 -24.99
CA MET A 114 3.93 -0.68 -25.84
C MET A 114 3.05 0.52 -26.25
N GLY A 115 3.30 1.72 -25.73
CA GLY A 115 2.46 2.89 -25.92
C GLY A 115 1.04 2.67 -25.37
N TRP A 116 0.89 1.95 -24.26
CA TRP A 116 -0.40 1.64 -23.67
C TRP A 116 -0.63 2.48 -22.41
N ASP A 117 -1.50 3.48 -22.56
CA ASP A 117 -1.96 4.33 -21.47
C ASP A 117 -3.14 3.65 -20.76
N VAL A 118 -2.87 3.03 -19.62
CA VAL A 118 -3.84 2.33 -18.79
C VAL A 118 -3.56 2.59 -17.32
N THR A 119 -4.61 2.61 -16.50
CA THR A 119 -4.45 2.77 -15.06
C THR A 119 -4.04 1.45 -14.41
N PHE A 120 -2.94 1.47 -13.67
CA PHE A 120 -2.52 0.36 -12.80
C PHE A 120 -2.82 0.70 -11.35
N LEU A 121 -3.42 -0.25 -10.62
CA LEU A 121 -3.74 -0.15 -9.21
C LEU A 121 -3.00 -1.24 -8.42
N GLY A 122 -2.00 -0.84 -7.67
CA GLY A 122 -1.24 -1.68 -6.76
C GLY A 122 -1.71 -1.58 -5.30
N GLN A 123 -0.91 -2.14 -4.44
CA GLN A 123 -1.11 -2.20 -2.99
C GLN A 123 0.24 -1.93 -2.29
N PHE A 124 0.29 -1.90 -0.96
CA PHE A 124 1.45 -1.39 -0.25
C PHE A 124 2.79 -2.10 -0.55
N ALA A 125 2.81 -3.37 -1.01
CA ALA A 125 4.06 -4.04 -1.38
C ALA A 125 4.70 -3.50 -2.69
N SER A 126 3.95 -2.71 -3.46
CA SER A 126 4.43 -1.93 -4.61
C SER A 126 4.45 -0.42 -4.35
N TYR A 127 4.15 0.00 -3.11
CA TYR A 127 4.20 1.40 -2.69
C TYR A 127 5.60 1.74 -2.18
N ASP A 128 6.47 2.14 -3.10
CA ASP A 128 7.87 2.43 -2.79
C ASP A 128 8.39 3.62 -3.61
N THR A 129 9.35 4.35 -3.04
CA THR A 129 10.04 5.44 -3.74
C THR A 129 10.73 4.97 -5.02
N GLY A 130 11.21 3.71 -5.04
CA GLY A 130 11.81 3.12 -6.23
C GLY A 130 10.88 3.14 -7.44
N VAL A 131 9.58 2.84 -7.25
CA VAL A 131 8.58 2.94 -8.34
C VAL A 131 8.31 4.39 -8.73
N ALA A 132 8.19 5.28 -7.72
CA ALA A 132 7.89 6.69 -7.96
C ALA A 132 9.03 7.44 -8.67
N GLU A 133 10.27 7.08 -8.38
CA GLU A 133 11.50 7.71 -8.86
C GLU A 133 12.13 6.94 -10.04
N ALA A 134 11.48 5.89 -10.52
CA ALA A 134 11.98 5.08 -11.62
C ALA A 134 12.22 5.92 -12.89
N PRO A 135 13.33 5.71 -13.60
CA PRO A 135 13.72 6.52 -14.75
C PRO A 135 12.65 6.51 -15.85
N GLY A 136 12.51 7.65 -16.54
CA GLY A 136 11.64 7.75 -17.71
C GLY A 136 10.16 7.88 -17.38
N ASP A 137 9.82 8.33 -16.15
CA ASP A 137 8.43 8.58 -15.73
C ASP A 137 7.51 7.34 -15.90
N ILE A 138 8.06 6.15 -15.68
CA ILE A 138 7.29 4.89 -15.83
C ILE A 138 6.21 4.76 -14.75
N GLY A 139 6.36 5.44 -13.60
CA GLY A 139 5.38 5.47 -12.52
C GLY A 139 4.14 6.34 -12.80
N GLU A 140 4.12 7.11 -13.91
CA GLU A 140 2.94 7.88 -14.27
C GLU A 140 1.75 6.96 -14.61
N GLY A 141 0.58 7.26 -14.03
CA GLY A 141 -0.62 6.41 -14.17
C GLY A 141 -0.65 5.19 -13.27
N PHE A 142 0.38 4.98 -12.44
CA PHE A 142 0.37 3.98 -11.38
C PHE A 142 -0.18 4.57 -10.08
N TYR A 143 -1.07 3.84 -9.46
CA TYR A 143 -1.67 4.15 -8.16
C TYR A 143 -1.47 2.99 -7.22
N SER A 144 -1.25 3.27 -5.94
CA SER A 144 -1.10 2.23 -4.94
C SER A 144 -1.92 2.54 -3.69
N MET A 145 -2.57 1.53 -3.17
CA MET A 145 -3.22 1.61 -1.87
C MET A 145 -2.16 1.48 -0.79
N SER A 146 -2.13 2.42 0.13
CA SER A 146 -1.21 2.39 1.27
C SER A 146 -1.87 2.90 2.54
N PRO A 147 -1.59 2.32 3.70
CA PRO A 147 -2.12 2.77 4.98
C PRO A 147 -1.42 4.01 5.55
N SER A 148 -0.24 4.36 5.03
CA SER A 148 0.55 5.52 5.47
C SER A 148 1.20 6.24 4.31
N LEU A 149 1.70 7.44 4.56
CA LEU A 149 2.45 8.22 3.56
C LEU A 149 3.94 7.91 3.70
N ILE A 150 4.65 7.86 2.57
CA ILE A 150 6.11 7.77 2.57
C ILE A 150 6.71 9.04 3.21
N ALA A 151 7.69 8.86 4.07
CA ALA A 151 8.47 9.92 4.71
C ALA A 151 9.52 10.47 3.73
N TYR A 152 9.12 11.36 2.84
CA TYR A 152 10.06 12.04 1.97
C TYR A 152 10.98 12.98 2.76
N PRO A 153 12.21 13.27 2.24
CA PRO A 153 13.18 14.14 2.94
C PRO A 153 12.66 15.56 3.20
N ASP A 154 11.70 16.03 2.42
CA ASP A 154 11.05 17.34 2.51
C ASP A 154 9.70 17.32 3.26
N ASP A 155 9.38 16.22 3.94
CA ASP A 155 8.14 16.13 4.73
C ASP A 155 8.12 17.24 5.81
N PRO A 156 7.04 18.04 5.91
CA PRO A 156 6.98 19.17 6.82
C PRO A 156 6.88 18.79 8.29
N ARG A 157 6.56 17.53 8.62
CA ARG A 157 6.38 17.05 10.00
C ARG A 157 7.73 16.87 10.71
N ALA A 158 7.96 17.56 11.82
CA ALA A 158 9.20 17.51 12.55
C ALA A 158 9.62 16.09 12.99
N SER A 159 8.65 15.28 13.46
CA SER A 159 8.88 13.90 13.88
C SER A 159 9.34 12.99 12.70
N VAL A 160 8.78 13.21 11.50
CA VAL A 160 9.20 12.49 10.29
C VAL A 160 10.60 12.89 9.86
N GLN A 161 10.93 14.19 9.93
CA GLN A 161 12.29 14.68 9.65
C GLN A 161 13.32 14.12 10.61
N GLU A 162 12.99 14.05 11.91
CA GLU A 162 13.86 13.47 12.93
C GLU A 162 14.12 11.98 12.66
N PHE A 163 13.06 11.20 12.41
CA PHE A 163 13.17 9.81 11.99
C PHE A 163 14.06 9.67 10.76
N SER A 164 13.82 10.46 9.71
CA SER A 164 14.56 10.37 8.44
C SER A 164 16.05 10.68 8.64
N ARG A 165 16.39 11.70 9.46
CA ARG A 165 17.79 12.01 9.80
C ARG A 165 18.44 10.87 10.58
N ALA A 166 17.77 10.34 11.61
CA ALA A 166 18.28 9.24 12.42
C ALA A 166 18.48 7.97 11.56
N TYR A 167 17.51 7.64 10.72
CA TYR A 167 17.59 6.51 9.82
C TYR A 167 18.78 6.64 8.86
N LYS A 168 18.91 7.79 8.20
CA LYS A 168 20.00 8.07 7.26
C LYS A 168 21.37 8.04 7.96
N SER A 169 21.47 8.59 9.17
CA SER A 169 22.71 8.56 9.97
C SER A 169 23.14 7.13 10.30
N ARG A 170 22.17 6.24 10.57
CA ARG A 170 22.46 4.85 10.96
C ARG A 170 22.70 3.93 9.77
N PHE A 171 21.98 4.10 8.67
CA PHE A 171 21.97 3.17 7.54
C PHE A 171 22.61 3.71 6.26
N GLY A 172 22.96 4.99 6.21
CA GLY A 172 23.57 5.64 5.04
C GLY A 172 22.62 5.97 3.89
N ILE A 173 21.34 5.58 4.00
CA ILE A 173 20.31 5.78 2.98
C ILE A 173 19.08 6.47 3.57
N ASN A 174 18.26 7.08 2.75
CA ASN A 174 16.96 7.58 3.19
C ASN A 174 16.04 6.40 3.54
N PRO A 175 15.09 6.57 4.48
CA PRO A 175 14.09 5.55 4.75
C PRO A 175 13.25 5.29 3.50
N ASN A 176 12.85 4.05 3.34
CA ASN A 176 11.81 3.63 2.41
C ASN A 176 10.59 3.16 3.20
N PHE A 177 9.50 2.84 2.48
CA PHE A 177 8.25 2.42 3.11
C PHE A 177 8.42 1.21 4.05
N MET A 178 9.28 0.25 3.72
CA MET A 178 9.54 -0.92 4.59
C MET A 178 10.25 -0.54 5.89
N GLY A 179 11.20 0.41 5.83
CA GLY A 179 11.86 0.96 7.01
C GLY A 179 10.88 1.70 7.94
N GLU A 180 9.94 2.45 7.35
CA GLU A 180 8.88 3.13 8.10
C GLU A 180 7.93 2.15 8.78
N MET A 181 7.51 1.11 8.06
CA MET A 181 6.69 0.03 8.61
C MET A 181 7.36 -0.67 9.80
N GLY A 182 8.65 -0.99 9.66
CA GLY A 182 9.42 -1.59 10.74
C GLY A 182 9.50 -0.67 11.97
N TYR A 183 9.72 0.62 11.76
CA TYR A 183 9.74 1.61 12.84
C TYR A 183 8.37 1.72 13.53
N ALA A 184 7.28 1.86 12.78
CA ALA A 184 5.93 1.94 13.33
C ALA A 184 5.56 0.69 14.14
N ALA A 185 5.90 -0.51 13.62
CA ALA A 185 5.70 -1.76 14.34
C ALA A 185 6.47 -1.81 15.65
N ALA A 186 7.75 -1.41 15.62
CA ALA A 186 8.58 -1.37 16.82
C ALA A 186 8.01 -0.41 17.90
N GLN A 187 7.50 0.76 17.50
CA GLN A 187 6.89 1.71 18.42
C GLN A 187 5.65 1.12 19.14
N VAL A 188 4.81 0.40 18.42
CA VAL A 188 3.64 -0.26 19.01
C VAL A 188 4.06 -1.37 19.98
N VAL A 189 5.06 -2.17 19.62
CA VAL A 189 5.61 -3.22 20.50
C VAL A 189 6.23 -2.62 21.75
N ILE A 190 7.02 -1.53 21.62
CA ILE A 190 7.63 -0.83 22.76
C ILE A 190 6.53 -0.29 23.70
N LEU A 191 5.50 0.35 23.15
CA LEU A 191 4.36 0.83 23.92
C LEU A 191 3.68 -0.30 24.72
N ALA A 192 3.51 -1.46 24.11
CA ALA A 192 2.93 -2.63 24.80
C ALA A 192 3.86 -3.18 25.89
N LEU A 193 5.18 -3.21 25.64
CA LEU A 193 6.16 -3.65 26.66
C LEU A 193 6.18 -2.70 27.83
N ASP A 194 6.15 -1.39 27.61
CA ASP A 194 6.10 -0.38 28.70
C ASP A 194 4.84 -0.55 29.55
N ARG A 195 3.71 -0.86 28.95
CA ARG A 195 2.43 -1.11 29.63
C ARG A 195 2.38 -2.46 30.35
N ALA A 196 3.11 -3.46 29.89
CA ALA A 196 3.15 -4.80 30.47
C ALA A 196 3.98 -4.86 31.77
N GLU A 197 4.70 -3.80 32.10
CA GLU A 197 5.53 -3.65 33.29
C GLU A 197 6.74 -4.62 33.34
N ARG A 198 7.50 -4.58 34.48
CA ARG A 198 8.76 -5.32 34.61
C ARG A 198 8.60 -6.85 34.70
N GLU A 199 7.52 -7.34 35.29
CA GLU A 199 7.22 -8.77 35.35
C GLU A 199 6.52 -9.21 34.05
N LEU A 200 7.29 -9.23 32.97
CA LEU A 200 6.78 -9.53 31.64
C LEU A 200 6.38 -10.99 31.52
N THR A 201 5.10 -11.22 31.23
CA THR A 201 4.56 -12.50 30.82
C THR A 201 3.85 -12.36 29.47
N LEU A 202 3.64 -13.47 28.76
CA LEU A 202 2.88 -13.45 27.50
C LEU A 202 1.49 -12.83 27.71
N GLU A 203 0.80 -13.20 28.78
CA GLU A 203 -0.55 -12.71 29.08
C GLU A 203 -0.57 -11.18 29.31
N LYS A 204 0.38 -10.65 30.07
CA LYS A 204 0.49 -9.20 30.28
C LYS A 204 0.80 -8.46 28.98
N PHE A 205 1.70 -9.00 28.17
CA PHE A 205 2.03 -8.41 26.86
C PHE A 205 0.82 -8.40 25.92
N LEU A 206 0.10 -9.53 25.80
CA LEU A 206 -1.11 -9.62 24.99
C LEU A 206 -2.18 -8.65 25.47
N ALA A 207 -2.44 -8.58 26.77
CA ALA A 207 -3.38 -7.63 27.34
C ALA A 207 -2.97 -6.15 27.06
N ALA A 208 -1.68 -5.86 27.11
CA ALA A 208 -1.17 -4.53 26.78
C ALA A 208 -1.35 -4.19 25.29
N MET A 209 -1.12 -5.14 24.38
CA MET A 209 -1.40 -4.99 22.95
C MET A 209 -2.88 -4.79 22.68
N GLU A 210 -3.73 -5.67 23.23
CA GLU A 210 -5.20 -5.64 23.10
C GLU A 210 -5.81 -4.35 23.70
N GLY A 211 -5.12 -3.73 24.67
CA GLY A 211 -5.50 -2.46 25.30
C GLY A 211 -5.05 -1.19 24.53
N ILE A 212 -4.43 -1.31 23.37
CA ILE A 212 -4.04 -0.13 22.59
C ILE A 212 -5.27 0.45 21.90
N GLN A 213 -5.56 1.73 22.21
CA GLN A 213 -6.72 2.46 21.69
C GLN A 213 -6.28 3.80 21.12
N GLY A 214 -6.61 4.03 19.83
CA GLY A 214 -6.41 5.32 19.17
C GLY A 214 -4.95 5.77 19.02
N TYR A 215 -3.98 4.84 19.07
CA TYR A 215 -2.57 5.17 18.88
C TYR A 215 -2.33 5.72 17.48
N ARG A 216 -1.55 6.80 17.40
CA ARG A 216 -1.17 7.44 16.12
C ARG A 216 0.33 7.38 15.93
N ASP A 217 0.77 6.82 14.82
CA ASP A 217 2.17 6.87 14.41
C ASP A 217 2.55 8.24 13.82
N ILE A 218 3.82 8.43 13.54
CA ILE A 218 4.33 9.68 12.96
C ILE A 218 4.09 9.78 11.44
N PHE A 219 3.74 8.69 10.77
CA PHE A 219 3.59 8.62 9.30
C PHE A 219 2.19 8.95 8.81
N GLY A 220 1.25 9.20 9.75
CA GLY A 220 -0.11 9.59 9.42
C GLY A 220 -1.01 8.42 9.04
N SER A 221 -0.69 7.23 9.52
CA SER A 221 -1.60 6.08 9.46
C SER A 221 -2.89 6.38 10.20
N PRO A 222 -4.00 5.71 9.86
CA PRO A 222 -5.20 5.74 10.68
C PRO A 222 -4.90 5.31 12.12
N PRO A 223 -5.68 5.81 13.11
CA PRO A 223 -5.47 5.43 14.50
C PRO A 223 -5.56 3.93 14.71
N ILE A 224 -4.56 3.37 15.40
CA ILE A 224 -4.48 1.95 15.73
C ILE A 224 -5.34 1.69 16.95
N THR A 225 -6.27 0.74 16.84
CA THR A 225 -7.12 0.27 17.92
C THR A 225 -7.24 -1.24 17.84
N MET A 226 -6.94 -1.92 18.94
CA MET A 226 -7.02 -3.37 19.05
C MET A 226 -7.97 -3.78 20.18
N SER A 227 -8.40 -5.03 20.18
CA SER A 227 -9.24 -5.62 21.23
C SER A 227 -8.91 -7.11 21.40
N PRO A 228 -9.40 -7.79 22.45
CA PRO A 228 -9.21 -9.24 22.63
C PRO A 228 -9.77 -10.10 21.50
N THR A 229 -10.63 -9.56 20.65
CA THR A 229 -11.26 -10.28 19.54
C THR A 229 -10.89 -9.72 18.16
N ASP A 230 -10.15 -8.61 18.12
CA ASP A 230 -9.70 -7.98 16.88
C ASP A 230 -8.27 -7.43 17.04
N HIS A 231 -7.33 -8.07 16.39
CA HIS A 231 -5.91 -7.73 16.39
C HIS A 231 -5.48 -7.00 15.10
N HIS A 232 -6.42 -6.46 14.35
CA HIS A 232 -6.08 -5.55 13.27
C HIS A 232 -5.74 -4.18 13.82
N TRP A 233 -4.67 -3.58 13.31
CA TRP A 233 -4.35 -2.19 13.65
C TRP A 233 -5.31 -1.21 13.02
N LEU A 234 -5.87 -1.57 11.87
CA LEU A 234 -6.84 -0.78 11.13
C LEU A 234 -8.17 -1.52 11.09
N ASP A 235 -9.24 -0.81 11.43
CA ASP A 235 -10.61 -1.35 11.36
C ASP A 235 -10.90 -1.92 9.94
N PRO A 236 -11.13 -3.24 9.81
CA PRO A 236 -11.49 -3.84 8.52
C PRO A 236 -12.77 -3.24 7.92
N GLY A 237 -13.65 -2.68 8.74
CA GLY A 237 -14.84 -1.96 8.30
C GLY A 237 -14.53 -0.70 7.48
N MET A 238 -13.32 -0.17 7.57
CA MET A 238 -12.87 0.92 6.69
C MET A 238 -12.60 0.44 5.26
N ALA A 239 -12.19 -0.81 5.08
CA ALA A 239 -11.94 -1.41 3.77
C ALA A 239 -13.19 -2.02 3.14
N SER A 240 -14.15 -2.48 3.95
CA SER A 240 -15.37 -3.17 3.48
C SER A 240 -16.54 -2.26 3.07
N GLY A 241 -16.34 -0.94 3.09
CA GLY A 241 -17.33 0.01 2.51
C GLY A 241 -18.41 0.54 3.43
N GLY A 242 -18.32 0.29 4.74
CA GLY A 242 -19.22 0.90 5.74
C GLY A 242 -18.76 2.26 6.26
N LYS A 243 -17.47 2.54 6.19
CA LYS A 243 -16.88 3.85 6.48
C LYS A 243 -15.94 4.19 5.34
N GLU A 244 -16.01 5.41 4.85
CA GLU A 244 -15.06 5.89 3.84
C GLU A 244 -13.64 5.66 4.36
N TRP A 245 -12.81 4.96 3.58
CA TRP A 245 -11.36 5.02 3.75
C TRP A 245 -11.03 6.51 3.82
N PRO A 246 -10.41 7.02 4.89
CA PRO A 246 -10.16 8.44 4.99
C PRO A 246 -9.27 8.84 3.83
N LEU A 247 -9.90 9.24 2.74
CA LEU A 247 -9.27 10.00 1.69
C LEU A 247 -8.87 11.29 2.37
N GLY A 248 -7.63 11.34 2.85
CA GLY A 248 -7.09 12.56 3.42
C GLY A 248 -7.39 13.69 2.43
N ALA A 249 -7.88 14.81 2.93
CA ALA A 249 -8.22 15.98 2.11
C ALA A 249 -7.13 16.20 1.06
N GLY A 250 -7.44 15.94 -0.22
CA GLY A 250 -6.51 16.06 -1.33
C GLY A 250 -6.10 14.76 -2.04
N GLY A 251 -6.74 13.60 -1.80
CA GLY A 251 -6.46 12.38 -2.58
C GLY A 251 -5.07 11.78 -2.38
N ARG A 252 -4.43 12.02 -1.24
CA ARG A 252 -3.00 11.68 -0.99
C ARG A 252 -2.71 10.20 -0.79
N TRP A 253 -3.71 9.35 -0.68
CA TRP A 253 -3.53 7.91 -0.46
C TRP A 253 -3.31 7.11 -1.75
N MET A 254 -3.31 7.77 -2.91
CA MET A 254 -3.29 7.12 -4.21
C MET A 254 -2.35 7.74 -5.24
N ALA A 255 -1.29 8.43 -4.88
CA ALA A 255 -0.48 9.05 -5.93
C ALA A 255 1.01 8.88 -5.72
N LEU A 256 1.61 7.83 -6.26
CA LEU A 256 3.04 7.83 -6.56
C LEU A 256 3.38 8.75 -7.76
N GLY A 257 2.49 8.89 -8.74
CA GLY A 257 2.74 9.66 -9.96
C GLY A 257 2.71 11.19 -9.83
N ARG A 258 2.13 11.77 -8.78
CA ARG A 258 2.04 13.24 -8.59
C ARG A 258 3.08 13.85 -7.66
N ALA A 259 3.93 13.08 -7.01
CA ALA A 259 4.92 13.61 -6.07
C ALA A 259 6.01 14.50 -6.72
N ARG A 260 6.16 14.48 -8.05
CA ARG A 260 7.15 15.28 -8.77
C ARG A 260 6.78 16.75 -9.06
N LEU A 261 5.55 17.17 -8.84
CA LEU A 261 5.17 18.57 -9.18
C LEU A 261 5.72 19.61 -8.21
N ALA A 262 6.16 19.23 -7.01
CA ALA A 262 6.76 20.16 -6.04
C ALA A 262 8.27 20.36 -6.21
N SER A 263 9.00 19.44 -6.85
CA SER A 263 10.47 19.53 -6.98
C SER A 263 10.96 20.22 -8.25
N ARG A 264 10.06 20.67 -9.15
CA ARG A 264 10.42 21.44 -10.37
C ARG A 264 10.38 22.96 -10.19
N ALA A 265 10.19 23.48 -8.99
CA ALA A 265 10.53 24.85 -8.71
C ALA A 265 12.06 24.95 -8.72
N GLY A 266 12.63 25.34 -9.83
CA GLY A 266 14.06 25.61 -9.98
C GLY A 266 14.56 26.58 -8.89
N PRO A 267 15.88 26.62 -8.63
CA PRO A 267 16.43 27.49 -7.60
C PRO A 267 16.03 28.95 -7.90
N PRO A 268 15.71 29.75 -6.86
CA PRO A 268 15.35 31.14 -7.05
C PRO A 268 16.49 31.85 -7.80
N GLN A 269 16.18 32.46 -8.93
CA GLN A 269 17.11 33.33 -9.63
C GLN A 269 17.46 34.46 -8.69
N ARG A 270 18.77 34.66 -8.43
CA ARG A 270 19.27 35.81 -7.67
C ARG A 270 18.90 37.07 -8.47
N PRO A 271 18.38 38.12 -7.85
CA PRO A 271 18.19 39.40 -8.48
C PRO A 271 19.54 40.03 -8.87
N PRO A 272 19.56 40.92 -9.86
CA PRO A 272 20.76 41.52 -10.42
C PRO A 272 21.55 42.34 -9.42
#